data_a9a618438e8cc7a0322b4a67c388251c
#
_entry.id   a9a618438e8cc7a0322b4a67c388251c
#
_cell.length_a   1.000
_cell.length_b   1.000
_cell.length_c   1.000
_cell.angle_alpha   90.00
_cell.angle_beta   90.00
_cell.angle_gamma   90.00
#
_symmetry.space_group_name_H-M   'P 1'
#
loop_
_entity.id
_entity.type
_entity.pdbx_description
1 polymer ?
#
loop_
_entity_poly.entity_id
_entity_poly.type
_entity_poly.pdbx_seq_one_letter_code
_entity_poly.pdbx_strand_id
1 'polypeptide(L)'
;MPLFVGVFQTRGATALVFRGDDGLDELTTTGHSHMWEVSLGTVKEHDLDPRDLGIQRATIEQLVGGDAAHNAAIVHEVFAGQLGPVRDIVVLNAAAGLVSFELAKDPGQFQRAILDRFRDKMAVAAEAIDSGAAARKLEDWIAATRR
;
A
#
# COMPACT_ATOMS: atom_id res chain seq x y z
N MET A 1 1.42 -0.59 18.08
CA MET A 1 0.27 -0.32 17.20
C MET A 1 -0.94 0.26 17.94
N PRO A 2 -1.45 -0.26 19.08
CA PRO A 2 -2.62 0.32 19.76
C PRO A 2 -2.51 1.81 20.07
N LEU A 3 -1.32 2.30 20.43
CA LEU A 3 -1.09 3.72 20.73
C LEU A 3 -1.36 4.64 19.51
N PHE A 4 -0.87 4.29 18.32
CA PHE A 4 -1.13 5.06 17.10
C PHE A 4 -2.61 5.05 16.74
N VAL A 5 -3.26 3.89 16.83
CA VAL A 5 -4.70 3.74 16.58
C VAL A 5 -5.49 4.65 17.52
N GLY A 6 -5.16 4.65 18.83
CA GLY A 6 -5.79 5.51 19.84
C GLY A 6 -5.61 7.00 19.56
N VAL A 7 -4.44 7.42 19.05
CA VAL A 7 -4.19 8.81 18.67
C VAL A 7 -5.09 9.22 17.50
N PHE A 8 -5.18 8.42 16.43
CA PHE A 8 -6.03 8.71 15.29
C PHE A 8 -7.51 8.70 15.66
N GLN A 9 -7.93 7.73 16.48
CA GLN A 9 -9.30 7.64 16.99
C GLN A 9 -9.69 8.89 17.80
N THR A 10 -8.85 9.30 18.74
CA THR A 10 -9.11 10.47 19.60
C THR A 10 -9.16 11.77 18.81
N ARG A 11 -8.36 11.87 17.75
CA ARG A 11 -8.33 13.06 16.86
C ARG A 11 -9.47 13.06 15.84
N GLY A 12 -10.27 12.00 15.76
CA GLY A 12 -11.30 11.86 14.72
C GLY A 12 -10.73 11.77 13.31
N ALA A 13 -9.45 11.39 13.20
CA ALA A 13 -8.79 11.26 11.91
C ALA A 13 -9.19 9.96 11.19
N THR A 14 -9.08 9.97 9.87
CA THR A 14 -9.16 8.76 9.05
C THR A 14 -7.77 8.18 8.87
N ALA A 15 -7.60 6.89 9.12
CA ALA A 15 -6.32 6.21 8.97
C ALA A 15 -6.49 4.71 8.68
N LEU A 16 -5.52 4.14 7.96
CA LEU A 16 -5.20 2.72 8.00
C LEU A 16 -3.85 2.56 8.71
N VAL A 17 -3.83 1.79 9.77
CA VAL A 17 -2.60 1.45 10.52
C VAL A 17 -2.40 -0.04 10.38
N PHE A 18 -1.23 -0.47 9.95
CA PHE A 18 -0.99 -1.89 9.70
C PHE A 18 0.47 -2.29 9.95
N ARG A 19 0.69 -3.58 10.03
CA ARG A 19 2.01 -4.21 10.06
C ARG A 19 1.93 -5.63 9.50
N GLY A 20 3.00 -6.08 8.88
CA GLY A 20 3.18 -7.47 8.49
C GLY A 20 3.55 -8.38 9.68
N ASP A 21 3.18 -9.65 9.60
CA ASP A 21 3.60 -10.67 10.57
C ASP A 21 5.11 -10.98 10.50
N ASP A 22 5.72 -10.67 9.36
CA ASP A 22 7.17 -10.75 9.12
C ASP A 22 7.98 -9.63 9.82
N GLY A 23 7.29 -8.66 10.42
CA GLY A 23 7.89 -7.55 11.13
C GLY A 23 8.08 -6.28 10.29
N LEU A 24 7.73 -6.30 9.01
CA LEU A 24 7.71 -5.08 8.18
C LEU A 24 6.63 -4.11 8.67
N ASP A 25 6.92 -2.83 8.57
CA ASP A 25 6.01 -1.72 8.88
C ASP A 25 5.06 -1.38 7.70
N GLU A 26 4.89 -2.34 6.79
CA GLU A 26 4.05 -2.29 5.60
C GLU A 26 3.04 -3.44 5.58
N LEU A 27 2.09 -3.41 4.63
CA LEU A 27 1.37 -4.60 4.26
C LEU A 27 2.32 -5.55 3.56
N THR A 28 2.43 -6.78 4.07
CA THR A 28 3.36 -7.75 3.52
C THR A 28 2.72 -8.66 2.48
N THR A 29 3.54 -9.18 1.56
CA THR A 29 3.20 -10.28 0.66
C THR A 29 3.82 -11.60 1.10
N THR A 30 4.62 -11.64 2.18
CA THR A 30 5.26 -12.88 2.68
C THR A 30 4.41 -13.62 3.69
N GLY A 31 3.49 -12.93 4.36
CA GLY A 31 2.64 -13.44 5.44
C GLY A 31 1.28 -12.75 5.47
N HIS A 32 0.63 -12.79 6.61
CA HIS A 32 -0.53 -11.97 6.92
C HIS A 32 -0.10 -10.57 7.35
N SER A 33 -1.03 -9.64 7.26
CA SER A 33 -0.88 -8.31 7.85
C SER A 33 -2.06 -8.03 8.76
N HIS A 34 -1.77 -7.54 9.96
CA HIS A 34 -2.80 -7.03 10.85
C HIS A 34 -3.04 -5.55 10.59
N MET A 35 -4.30 -5.15 10.43
CA MET A 35 -4.68 -3.81 10.02
C MET A 35 -5.81 -3.25 10.90
N TRP A 36 -5.68 -1.97 11.29
CA TRP A 36 -6.71 -1.18 11.97
C TRP A 36 -7.19 -0.07 11.04
N GLU A 37 -8.46 -0.08 10.75
CA GLU A 37 -9.14 0.96 9.98
C GLU A 37 -9.83 1.92 10.94
N VAL A 38 -9.48 3.20 10.90
CA VAL A 38 -10.02 4.24 11.76
C VAL A 38 -10.83 5.23 10.92
N SER A 39 -12.07 5.49 11.32
CA SER A 39 -12.93 6.49 10.70
C SER A 39 -13.92 7.06 11.72
N LEU A 40 -14.00 8.38 11.81
CA LEU A 40 -14.93 9.11 12.68
C LEU A 40 -14.93 8.58 14.13
N GLY A 41 -13.74 8.28 14.66
CA GLY A 41 -13.58 7.75 16.03
C GLY A 41 -13.91 6.27 16.22
N THR A 42 -14.34 5.58 15.15
CA THR A 42 -14.60 4.12 15.17
C THR A 42 -13.39 3.38 14.61
N VAL A 43 -13.10 2.20 15.16
CA VAL A 43 -12.02 1.32 14.72
C VAL A 43 -12.60 -0.01 14.29
N LYS A 44 -12.15 -0.52 13.15
CA LYS A 44 -12.33 -1.92 12.72
C LYS A 44 -10.97 -2.57 12.61
N GLU A 45 -10.90 -3.82 13.00
CA GLU A 45 -9.69 -4.65 12.86
C GLU A 45 -9.88 -5.64 11.73
N HIS A 46 -8.83 -5.86 10.96
CA HIS A 46 -8.81 -6.78 9.82
C HIS A 46 -7.49 -7.55 9.81
N ASP A 47 -7.58 -8.84 9.50
CA ASP A 47 -6.45 -9.65 9.07
C ASP A 47 -6.48 -9.77 7.55
N LEU A 48 -5.38 -9.44 6.89
CA LEU A 48 -5.27 -9.46 5.43
C LEU A 48 -4.25 -10.51 5.01
N ASP A 49 -4.72 -11.52 4.28
CA ASP A 49 -3.85 -12.41 3.54
C ASP A 49 -3.74 -11.89 2.09
N PRO A 50 -2.55 -11.66 1.53
CA PRO A 50 -2.39 -11.20 0.15
C PRO A 50 -3.06 -12.13 -0.87
N ARG A 51 -3.20 -13.43 -0.55
CA ARG A 51 -3.89 -14.41 -1.40
C ARG A 51 -5.38 -14.10 -1.60
N ASP A 52 -6.04 -13.46 -0.63
CA ASP A 52 -7.44 -13.04 -0.74
C ASP A 52 -7.63 -11.92 -1.78
N LEU A 53 -6.53 -11.27 -2.15
CA LEU A 53 -6.46 -10.26 -3.21
C LEU A 53 -5.85 -10.80 -4.52
N GLY A 54 -5.58 -12.11 -4.62
CA GLY A 54 -4.99 -12.74 -5.80
C GLY A 54 -3.47 -12.58 -5.91
N ILE A 55 -2.81 -12.09 -4.86
CA ILE A 55 -1.35 -11.94 -4.83
C ILE A 55 -0.73 -13.26 -4.35
N GLN A 56 0.27 -13.76 -5.09
CA GLN A 56 1.06 -14.91 -4.66
C GLN A 56 1.96 -14.52 -3.48
N ARG A 57 2.15 -15.43 -2.52
CA ARG A 57 3.10 -15.18 -1.44
C ARG A 57 4.53 -15.09 -1.98
N ALA A 58 5.20 -14.02 -1.61
CA ALA A 58 6.62 -13.84 -1.84
C ALA A 58 7.45 -14.45 -0.71
N THR A 59 8.74 -14.60 -0.93
CA THR A 59 9.71 -14.81 0.15
C THR A 59 10.39 -13.48 0.49
N ILE A 60 10.98 -13.40 1.69
CA ILE A 60 11.66 -12.16 2.11
C ILE A 60 12.85 -11.84 1.17
N GLU A 61 13.54 -12.87 0.67
CA GLU A 61 14.68 -12.74 -0.24
C GLU A 61 14.29 -12.08 -1.56
N GLN A 62 13.04 -12.27 -2.01
CA GLN A 62 12.51 -11.66 -3.22
C GLN A 62 12.19 -10.16 -3.06
N LEU A 63 12.14 -9.68 -1.83
CA LEU A 63 11.83 -8.29 -1.49
C LEU A 63 13.05 -7.51 -0.97
N VAL A 64 14.17 -8.20 -0.76
CA VAL A 64 15.40 -7.55 -0.31
C VAL A 64 15.94 -6.62 -1.39
N GLY A 65 16.16 -5.37 -1.02
CA GLY A 65 16.84 -4.39 -1.85
C GLY A 65 18.36 -4.47 -1.72
N GLY A 66 19.04 -3.44 -2.17
CA GLY A 66 20.49 -3.31 -2.13
C GLY A 66 20.94 -1.88 -1.84
N ASP A 67 22.01 -1.46 -2.48
CA ASP A 67 22.44 -0.08 -2.43
C ASP A 67 21.50 0.85 -3.21
N ALA A 68 21.75 2.15 -3.14
CA ALA A 68 20.89 3.16 -3.76
C ALA A 68 20.77 2.98 -5.29
N ALA A 69 21.85 2.58 -5.96
CA ALA A 69 21.86 2.38 -7.41
C ALA A 69 21.00 1.16 -7.78
N HIS A 70 21.15 0.06 -7.04
CA HIS A 70 20.34 -1.14 -7.22
C HIS A 70 18.85 -0.86 -6.98
N ASN A 71 18.52 -0.18 -5.89
CA ASN A 71 17.13 0.14 -5.57
C ASN A 71 16.50 1.10 -6.59
N ALA A 72 17.27 2.07 -7.11
CA ALA A 72 16.81 2.92 -8.20
C ALA A 72 16.50 2.12 -9.48
N ALA A 73 17.33 1.14 -9.82
CA ALA A 73 17.08 0.26 -10.95
C ALA A 73 15.78 -0.53 -10.76
N ILE A 74 15.54 -1.11 -9.58
CA ILE A 74 14.29 -1.80 -9.24
C ILE A 74 13.07 -0.88 -9.43
N VAL A 75 13.13 0.38 -8.98
CA VAL A 75 12.04 1.35 -9.17
C VAL A 75 11.75 1.56 -10.65
N HIS A 76 12.78 1.73 -11.49
CA HIS A 76 12.61 1.87 -12.93
C HIS A 76 12.02 0.63 -13.58
N GLU A 77 12.44 -0.58 -13.18
CA GLU A 77 11.89 -1.84 -13.66
C GLU A 77 10.40 -1.97 -13.32
N VAL A 78 10.01 -1.70 -12.07
CA VAL A 78 8.60 -1.72 -11.64
C VAL A 78 7.79 -0.71 -12.45
N PHE A 79 8.29 0.52 -12.65
CA PHE A 79 7.58 1.56 -13.39
C PHE A 79 7.61 1.35 -14.91
N ALA A 80 8.49 0.48 -15.41
CA ALA A 80 8.45 -0.02 -16.77
C ALA A 80 7.43 -1.18 -16.97
N GLY A 81 6.73 -1.57 -15.90
CA GLY A 81 5.69 -2.61 -15.94
C GLY A 81 6.19 -4.02 -15.63
N GLN A 82 7.43 -4.19 -15.16
CA GLN A 82 7.93 -5.51 -14.78
C GLN A 82 7.06 -6.14 -13.69
N LEU A 83 6.58 -7.36 -13.97
CA LEU A 83 5.78 -8.14 -13.02
C LEU A 83 6.68 -8.84 -12.01
N GLY A 84 6.13 -9.13 -10.83
CA GLY A 84 6.79 -9.90 -9.80
C GLY A 84 6.56 -9.39 -8.39
N PRO A 85 7.19 -10.02 -7.38
CA PRO A 85 6.92 -9.77 -5.97
C PRO A 85 7.09 -8.31 -5.54
N VAL A 86 8.08 -7.60 -6.09
CA VAL A 86 8.32 -6.19 -5.76
C VAL A 86 7.19 -5.29 -6.29
N ARG A 87 6.73 -5.53 -7.52
CA ARG A 87 5.56 -4.81 -8.04
C ARG A 87 4.31 -5.12 -7.21
N ASP A 88 4.11 -6.37 -6.83
CA ASP A 88 2.93 -6.81 -6.08
C ASP A 88 2.83 -6.10 -4.73
N ILE A 89 3.92 -6.02 -3.96
CA ILE A 89 3.93 -5.32 -2.68
C ILE A 89 3.77 -3.81 -2.85
N VAL A 90 4.34 -3.22 -3.90
CA VAL A 90 4.17 -1.79 -4.23
C VAL A 90 2.71 -1.47 -4.56
N VAL A 91 2.06 -2.28 -5.41
CA VAL A 91 0.65 -2.10 -5.77
C VAL A 91 -0.25 -2.27 -4.54
N LEU A 92 0.01 -3.26 -3.69
CA LEU A 92 -0.75 -3.50 -2.46
C LEU A 92 -0.67 -2.30 -1.50
N ASN A 93 0.52 -1.79 -1.24
CA ASN A 93 0.71 -0.66 -0.31
C ASN A 93 0.22 0.66 -0.92
N ALA A 94 0.35 0.88 -2.22
CA ALA A 94 -0.26 2.01 -2.91
C ALA A 94 -1.79 1.96 -2.80
N ALA A 95 -2.38 0.78 -2.96
CA ALA A 95 -3.83 0.59 -2.78
C ALA A 95 -4.28 0.93 -1.36
N ALA A 96 -3.51 0.57 -0.31
CA ALA A 96 -3.81 0.96 1.06
C ALA A 96 -3.88 2.49 1.24
N GLY A 97 -2.93 3.21 0.65
CA GLY A 97 -2.96 4.68 0.62
C GLY A 97 -4.21 5.23 -0.06
N LEU A 98 -4.60 4.67 -1.21
CA LEU A 98 -5.80 5.07 -1.95
C LEU A 98 -7.10 4.73 -1.20
N VAL A 99 -7.16 3.58 -0.53
CA VAL A 99 -8.30 3.18 0.33
C VAL A 99 -8.47 4.18 1.49
N SER A 100 -7.38 4.54 2.17
CA SER A 100 -7.40 5.52 3.25
C SER A 100 -7.83 6.91 2.75
N PHE A 101 -7.32 7.33 1.60
CA PHE A 101 -7.67 8.60 0.99
C PHE A 101 -9.14 8.69 0.58
N GLU A 102 -9.68 7.62 -0.01
CA GLU A 102 -11.09 7.56 -0.37
C GLU A 102 -11.99 7.57 0.87
N LEU A 103 -11.62 6.82 1.91
CA LEU A 103 -12.34 6.82 3.18
C LEU A 103 -12.36 8.21 3.84
N ALA A 104 -11.28 8.98 3.72
CA ALA A 104 -11.23 10.34 4.23
C ALA A 104 -12.18 11.29 3.47
N LYS A 105 -12.41 11.04 2.18
CA LYS A 105 -13.34 11.82 1.35
C LYS A 105 -14.79 11.41 1.52
N ASP A 106 -15.02 10.11 1.67
CA ASP A 106 -16.34 9.49 1.81
C ASP A 106 -16.31 8.47 2.97
N PRO A 107 -16.69 8.89 4.18
CA PRO A 107 -16.77 7.98 5.33
C PRO A 107 -17.74 6.81 5.14
N GLY A 108 -18.66 6.88 4.18
CA GLY A 108 -19.55 5.77 3.83
C GLY A 108 -18.80 4.52 3.35
N GLN A 109 -17.59 4.69 2.82
CA GLN A 109 -16.71 3.58 2.43
C GLN A 109 -16.37 2.64 3.61
N PHE A 110 -16.47 3.11 4.84
CA PHE A 110 -16.27 2.29 6.05
C PHE A 110 -17.24 1.12 6.15
N GLN A 111 -18.39 1.18 5.46
CA GLN A 111 -19.39 0.11 5.47
C GLN A 111 -19.16 -0.94 4.36
N ARG A 112 -18.31 -0.66 3.38
CA ARG A 112 -17.94 -1.61 2.34
C ARG A 112 -16.92 -2.63 2.85
N ALA A 113 -16.97 -3.84 2.30
CA ALA A 113 -15.95 -4.85 2.59
C ALA A 113 -14.56 -4.34 2.22
N ILE A 114 -13.61 -4.49 3.14
CA ILE A 114 -12.26 -3.96 2.97
C ILE A 114 -11.53 -4.57 1.75
N LEU A 115 -11.71 -5.88 1.53
CA LEU A 115 -11.10 -6.58 0.39
C LEU A 115 -11.60 -6.05 -0.96
N ASP A 116 -12.87 -5.69 -1.08
CA ASP A 116 -13.41 -5.14 -2.33
C ASP A 116 -12.82 -3.76 -2.60
N ARG A 117 -12.66 -2.94 -1.56
CA ARG A 117 -12.02 -1.63 -1.67
C ARG A 117 -10.54 -1.76 -2.07
N PHE A 118 -9.84 -2.76 -1.52
CA PHE A 118 -8.46 -3.05 -1.94
C PHE A 118 -8.39 -3.48 -3.41
N ARG A 119 -9.25 -4.39 -3.87
CA ARG A 119 -9.29 -4.81 -5.28
C ARG A 119 -9.50 -3.63 -6.23
N ASP A 120 -10.47 -2.75 -5.92
CA ASP A 120 -10.72 -1.54 -6.69
C ASP A 120 -9.46 -0.66 -6.77
N LYS A 121 -8.77 -0.44 -5.65
CA LYS A 121 -7.60 0.45 -5.58
C LYS A 121 -6.31 -0.18 -6.11
N MET A 122 -6.17 -1.49 -6.03
CA MET A 122 -5.07 -2.19 -6.69
C MET A 122 -5.15 -2.05 -8.21
N ALA A 123 -6.36 -2.10 -8.78
CA ALA A 123 -6.54 -1.85 -10.21
C ALA A 123 -6.10 -0.43 -10.60
N VAL A 124 -6.44 0.58 -9.78
CA VAL A 124 -6.02 1.97 -10.01
C VAL A 124 -4.50 2.13 -9.88
N ALA A 125 -3.89 1.50 -8.86
CA ALA A 125 -2.45 1.55 -8.67
C ALA A 125 -1.68 0.86 -9.81
N ALA A 126 -2.15 -0.31 -10.25
CA ALA A 126 -1.60 -1.02 -11.39
C ALA A 126 -1.69 -0.19 -12.68
N GLU A 127 -2.86 0.40 -12.97
CA GLU A 127 -3.05 1.27 -14.12
C GLU A 127 -2.11 2.48 -14.12
N ALA A 128 -1.84 3.08 -12.95
CA ALA A 128 -0.89 4.18 -12.83
C ALA A 128 0.54 3.79 -13.25
N ILE A 129 0.93 2.54 -13.02
CA ILE A 129 2.20 1.97 -13.50
C ILE A 129 2.11 1.69 -14.99
N ASP A 130 1.11 0.92 -15.43
CA ASP A 130 0.99 0.38 -16.78
C ASP A 130 0.77 1.46 -17.84
N SER A 131 0.10 2.56 -17.49
CA SER A 131 -0.03 3.75 -18.35
C SER A 131 1.25 4.62 -18.39
N GLY A 132 2.27 4.31 -17.61
CA GLY A 132 3.48 5.11 -17.45
C GLY A 132 3.28 6.41 -16.65
N ALA A 133 2.12 6.61 -16.00
CA ALA A 133 1.86 7.81 -15.20
C ALA A 133 2.79 7.90 -13.98
N ALA A 134 3.07 6.76 -13.34
CA ALA A 134 3.99 6.68 -12.20
C ALA A 134 5.43 7.04 -12.62
N ALA A 135 5.91 6.51 -13.75
CA ALA A 135 7.24 6.84 -14.29
C ALA A 135 7.36 8.35 -14.59
N ARG A 136 6.38 8.95 -15.27
CA ARG A 136 6.38 10.38 -15.54
C ARG A 136 6.40 11.22 -14.26
N LYS A 137 5.66 10.80 -13.24
CA LYS A 137 5.64 11.50 -11.94
C LYS A 137 6.99 11.44 -11.23
N LEU A 138 7.70 10.32 -11.32
CA LEU A 138 9.07 10.20 -10.80
C LEU A 138 10.01 11.18 -11.50
N GLU A 139 9.96 11.29 -12.83
CA GLU A 139 10.80 12.24 -13.58
C GLU A 139 10.49 13.70 -13.22
N ASP A 140 9.20 14.04 -13.08
CA ASP A 140 8.78 15.37 -12.63
C ASP A 140 9.36 15.71 -11.25
N TRP A 141 9.34 14.73 -10.33
CA TRP A 141 9.88 14.89 -8.98
C TRP A 141 11.39 15.06 -9.00
N ILE A 142 12.12 14.22 -9.75
CA ILE A 142 13.57 14.34 -9.93
C ILE A 142 13.93 15.72 -10.48
N ALA A 143 13.22 16.21 -11.49
CA ALA A 143 13.45 17.53 -12.06
C ALA A 143 13.19 18.65 -11.04
N ALA A 144 12.17 18.53 -10.20
CA ALA A 144 11.86 19.52 -9.16
C ALA A 144 12.91 19.58 -8.04
N THR A 145 13.56 18.45 -7.70
CA THR A 145 14.57 18.40 -6.63
C THR A 145 15.96 18.87 -7.07
N ARG A 146 16.19 19.07 -8.38
CA ARG A 146 17.45 19.54 -8.96
C ARG A 146 17.50 21.04 -9.25
N ARG A 147 16.46 21.80 -8.81
CA ARG A 147 16.36 23.26 -8.99
C ARG A 147 17.02 24.01 -7.87
#